data_a9cdb329cdd3c5ea47a0f667a5c0d8e3
#
_entry.id   a9cdb329cdd3c5ea47a0f667a5c0d8e3
#
_cell.length_a   1.000
_cell.length_b   1.000
_cell.length_c   1.000
_cell.angle_alpha   90.00
_cell.angle_beta   90.00
_cell.angle_gamma   90.00
#
_symmetry.space_group_name_H-M   'P 1'
#
loop_
_entity.id
_entity.type
_entity.pdbx_description
1 polymer ?
#
loop_
_entity_poly.entity_id
_entity_poly.type
_entity_poly.pdbx_seq_one_letter_code
_entity_poly.pdbx_strand_id
1 'polypeptide(L)'
;MSELNFGLEERILNSKDELAQREALLTSRGLMVPEGEELVLGLFVGEQLVATGALVRNVLQGIAVDIDYEGEGISAAIVSSLIRRAVDRGITQVFLYTISEDISRFESLGFRKVAAVPRGAALLEWGTAGIESYLASIRALAKDKPDHAGAVVINCNPFTLGHRYLIEYA
;
A
#
# COMPACT_ATOMS: atom_id res chain seq x y z
N MET A 1 -16.70 -13.81 -21.26
CA MET A 1 -15.71 -14.20 -20.25
C MET A 1 -14.61 -14.93 -21.00
N SER A 2 -13.63 -14.20 -21.52
CA SER A 2 -12.46 -14.83 -22.12
C SER A 2 -11.47 -15.11 -20.99
N GLU A 3 -11.21 -16.38 -20.73
CA GLU A 3 -10.09 -16.80 -19.88
C GLU A 3 -8.81 -16.34 -20.57
N LEU A 4 -8.21 -15.28 -20.02
CA LEU A 4 -6.86 -14.86 -20.37
C LEU A 4 -5.90 -15.89 -19.77
N ASN A 5 -5.73 -16.98 -20.50
CA ASN A 5 -4.83 -18.05 -20.12
C ASN A 5 -3.41 -17.74 -20.63
N PHE A 6 -2.79 -16.69 -20.07
CA PHE A 6 -1.39 -16.34 -20.38
C PHE A 6 -0.37 -17.29 -19.77
N GLY A 7 -0.78 -18.35 -19.11
CA GLY A 7 0.16 -19.19 -18.37
C GLY A 7 0.89 -18.37 -17.28
N LEU A 8 0.17 -17.45 -16.63
CA LEU A 8 0.73 -16.63 -15.54
C LEU A 8 1.14 -17.53 -14.38
N GLU A 9 2.40 -17.45 -14.01
CA GLU A 9 2.95 -18.11 -12.85
C GLU A 9 3.20 -17.08 -11.72
N GLU A 10 2.65 -17.33 -10.52
CA GLU A 10 2.93 -16.53 -9.32
C GLU A 10 4.17 -17.06 -8.62
N ARG A 11 5.15 -16.20 -8.37
CA ARG A 11 6.37 -16.52 -7.61
C ARG A 11 6.60 -15.51 -6.49
N ILE A 12 7.13 -16.00 -5.34
CA ILE A 12 7.71 -15.12 -4.32
C ILE A 12 9.13 -14.81 -4.78
N LEU A 13 9.43 -13.53 -4.97
CA LEU A 13 10.73 -13.09 -5.47
C LEU A 13 11.76 -13.10 -4.34
N ASN A 14 12.81 -13.89 -4.47
CA ASN A 14 13.88 -14.00 -3.48
C ASN A 14 15.26 -14.23 -4.10
N SER A 15 15.34 -14.57 -5.38
CA SER A 15 16.61 -14.70 -6.09
C SER A 15 17.10 -13.33 -6.56
N LYS A 16 18.43 -13.20 -6.75
CA LYS A 16 19.05 -11.97 -7.24
C LYS A 16 18.53 -11.58 -8.62
N ASP A 17 18.33 -12.56 -9.50
CA ASP A 17 17.89 -12.32 -10.87
C ASP A 17 16.43 -11.85 -10.91
N GLU A 18 15.55 -12.45 -10.13
CA GLU A 18 14.15 -12.02 -10.02
C GLU A 18 14.02 -10.62 -9.42
N LEU A 19 14.82 -10.31 -8.38
CA LEU A 19 14.85 -8.98 -7.78
C LEU A 19 15.42 -7.93 -8.73
N ALA A 20 16.39 -8.28 -9.57
CA ALA A 20 16.91 -7.39 -10.61
C ALA A 20 15.87 -7.12 -11.70
N GLN A 21 15.12 -8.14 -12.15
CA GLN A 21 13.98 -7.95 -13.08
C GLN A 21 12.93 -7.01 -12.47
N ARG A 22 12.63 -7.20 -11.19
CA ARG A 22 11.68 -6.33 -10.46
C ARG A 22 12.15 -4.89 -10.39
N GLU A 23 13.40 -4.65 -10.03
CA GLU A 23 13.96 -3.30 -9.98
C GLU A 23 13.89 -2.62 -11.35
N ALA A 24 14.22 -3.34 -12.42
CA ALA A 24 14.09 -2.85 -13.79
C ALA A 24 12.63 -2.51 -14.14
N LEU A 25 11.67 -3.37 -13.77
CA LEU A 25 10.24 -3.13 -14.00
C LEU A 25 9.74 -1.91 -13.22
N LEU A 26 10.06 -1.78 -11.93
CA LEU A 26 9.70 -0.62 -11.12
C LEU A 26 10.29 0.67 -11.71
N THR A 27 11.57 0.67 -12.05
CA THR A 27 12.25 1.82 -12.66
C THR A 27 11.61 2.23 -13.99
N SER A 28 11.25 1.27 -14.84
CA SER A 28 10.58 1.56 -16.11
C SER A 28 9.21 2.23 -15.93
N ARG A 29 8.58 2.04 -14.77
CA ARG A 29 7.30 2.65 -14.38
C ARG A 29 7.47 3.90 -13.49
N GLY A 30 8.70 4.39 -13.30
CA GLY A 30 8.99 5.56 -12.47
C GLY A 30 8.79 5.34 -10.98
N LEU A 31 8.84 4.08 -10.54
CA LEU A 31 8.69 3.69 -9.14
C LEU A 31 10.05 3.32 -8.53
N MET A 32 10.18 3.59 -7.24
CA MET A 32 11.33 3.14 -6.45
C MET A 32 11.03 1.79 -5.78
N VAL A 33 12.09 1.04 -5.48
CA VAL A 33 11.97 -0.16 -4.65
C VAL A 33 11.58 0.26 -3.24
N PRO A 34 10.46 -0.24 -2.68
CA PRO A 34 10.08 0.05 -1.30
C PRO A 34 11.07 -0.50 -0.28
N GLU A 35 11.17 0.14 0.88
CA GLU A 35 11.97 -0.34 1.99
C GLU A 35 11.15 -1.23 2.94
N GLY A 36 11.81 -2.18 3.60
CA GLY A 36 11.21 -3.01 4.66
C GLY A 36 10.18 -4.02 4.15
N GLU A 37 10.33 -4.51 2.93
CA GLU A 37 9.42 -5.48 2.32
C GLU A 37 9.47 -6.83 3.05
N GLU A 38 8.28 -7.34 3.38
CA GLU A 38 8.11 -8.64 4.07
C GLU A 38 7.68 -9.76 3.11
N LEU A 39 7.06 -9.39 2.01
CA LEU A 39 6.63 -10.28 0.95
C LEU A 39 6.71 -9.55 -0.37
N VAL A 40 7.42 -10.12 -1.32
CA VAL A 40 7.50 -9.61 -2.70
C VAL A 40 6.97 -10.68 -3.63
N LEU A 41 5.97 -10.33 -4.43
CA LEU A 41 5.38 -11.22 -5.44
C LEU A 41 5.71 -10.74 -6.85
N GLY A 42 5.85 -11.69 -7.74
CA GLY A 42 5.91 -11.50 -9.18
C GLY A 42 4.94 -12.41 -9.91
N LEU A 43 4.40 -11.91 -11.01
CA LEU A 43 3.70 -12.71 -12.01
C LEU A 43 4.59 -12.81 -13.24
N PHE A 44 4.74 -14.02 -13.75
CA PHE A 44 5.61 -14.35 -14.86
C PHE A 44 4.82 -14.93 -16.04
N VAL A 45 5.29 -14.63 -17.24
CA VAL A 45 4.96 -15.34 -18.47
C VAL A 45 6.26 -16.00 -18.94
N GLY A 46 6.36 -17.31 -18.79
CA GLY A 46 7.65 -18.00 -18.92
C GLY A 46 8.65 -17.49 -17.88
N GLU A 47 9.79 -16.96 -18.33
CA GLU A 47 10.83 -16.41 -17.46
C GLU A 47 10.77 -14.87 -17.34
N GLN A 48 9.83 -14.22 -18.04
CA GLN A 48 9.68 -12.77 -17.99
C GLN A 48 8.76 -12.36 -16.84
N LEU A 49 9.23 -11.47 -15.96
CA LEU A 49 8.43 -10.82 -14.95
C LEU A 49 7.52 -9.77 -15.61
N VAL A 50 6.21 -9.98 -15.58
CA VAL A 50 5.22 -9.08 -16.20
C VAL A 50 4.45 -8.22 -15.20
N ALA A 51 4.46 -8.60 -13.92
CA ALA A 51 3.93 -7.75 -12.85
C ALA A 51 4.61 -8.04 -11.52
N THR A 52 4.65 -7.05 -10.67
CA THR A 52 5.19 -7.19 -9.31
C THR A 52 4.37 -6.38 -8.32
N GLY A 53 4.53 -6.70 -7.06
CA GLY A 53 4.03 -5.93 -5.94
C GLY A 53 4.55 -6.49 -4.62
N ALA A 54 4.50 -5.68 -3.59
CA ALA A 54 5.03 -6.04 -2.28
C ALA A 54 4.05 -5.72 -1.15
N LEU A 55 4.18 -6.45 -0.06
CA LEU A 55 3.52 -6.19 1.21
C LEU A 55 4.57 -5.73 2.23
N VAL A 56 4.35 -4.56 2.80
CA VAL A 56 5.13 -3.99 3.91
C VAL A 56 4.18 -3.81 5.08
N ARG A 57 4.26 -4.66 6.10
CA ARG A 57 3.25 -4.76 7.16
C ARG A 57 1.86 -5.03 6.58
N ASN A 58 0.99 -4.03 6.56
CA ASN A 58 -0.34 -4.08 5.96
C ASN A 58 -0.54 -3.07 4.83
N VAL A 59 0.55 -2.63 4.18
CA VAL A 59 0.52 -1.69 3.06
C VAL A 59 1.00 -2.38 1.80
N LEU A 60 0.21 -2.32 0.73
CA LEU A 60 0.65 -2.74 -0.60
C LEU A 60 1.48 -1.63 -1.23
N GLN A 61 2.65 -1.99 -1.75
CA GLN A 61 3.61 -1.05 -2.35
C GLN A 61 4.27 -1.66 -3.59
N GLY A 62 4.89 -0.81 -4.40
CA GLY A 62 5.65 -1.24 -5.56
C GLY A 62 4.83 -2.08 -6.54
N ILE A 63 3.55 -1.75 -6.74
CA ILE A 63 2.70 -2.43 -7.71
C ILE A 63 3.03 -1.88 -9.10
N ALA A 64 3.57 -2.72 -9.96
CA ALA A 64 3.91 -2.40 -11.34
C ALA A 64 3.49 -3.53 -12.28
N VAL A 65 3.10 -3.14 -13.48
CA VAL A 65 2.78 -4.05 -14.60
C VAL A 65 3.60 -3.61 -15.80
N ASP A 66 4.16 -4.55 -16.51
CA ASP A 66 4.85 -4.30 -17.77
C ASP A 66 3.89 -3.67 -18.77
N ILE A 67 4.36 -2.66 -19.53
CA ILE A 67 3.52 -1.87 -20.43
C ILE A 67 2.87 -2.74 -21.52
N ASP A 68 3.56 -3.78 -21.97
CA ASP A 68 3.05 -4.68 -23.00
C ASP A 68 1.92 -5.59 -22.50
N TYR A 69 1.72 -5.64 -21.18
CA TYR A 69 0.69 -6.43 -20.49
C TYR A 69 -0.37 -5.59 -19.79
N GLU A 70 -0.40 -4.27 -20.03
CA GLU A 70 -1.44 -3.40 -19.48
C GLU A 70 -2.82 -3.70 -20.09
N GLY A 71 -3.86 -3.52 -19.28
CA GLY A 71 -5.25 -3.69 -19.73
C GLY A 71 -5.77 -5.13 -19.71
N GLU A 72 -4.94 -6.12 -19.42
CA GLU A 72 -5.29 -7.55 -19.47
C GLU A 72 -5.66 -8.16 -18.11
N GLY A 73 -6.02 -7.32 -17.15
CA GLY A 73 -6.39 -7.78 -15.80
C GLY A 73 -5.21 -8.17 -14.91
N ILE A 74 -3.97 -8.05 -15.39
CA ILE A 74 -2.76 -8.47 -14.67
C ILE A 74 -2.55 -7.66 -13.38
N SER A 75 -2.87 -6.37 -13.39
CA SER A 75 -2.83 -5.57 -12.16
C SER A 75 -3.86 -6.05 -11.12
N ALA A 76 -5.03 -6.51 -11.56
CA ALA A 76 -6.00 -7.13 -10.67
C ALA A 76 -5.50 -8.46 -10.11
N ALA A 77 -4.81 -9.26 -10.93
CA ALA A 77 -4.24 -10.54 -10.53
C ALA A 77 -3.17 -10.35 -9.44
N ILE A 78 -2.17 -9.47 -9.64
CA ILE A 78 -1.12 -9.25 -8.63
C ILE A 78 -1.67 -8.67 -7.32
N VAL A 79 -2.60 -7.72 -7.39
CA VAL A 79 -3.24 -7.14 -6.19
C VAL A 79 -4.05 -8.18 -5.44
N SER A 80 -4.85 -9.00 -6.14
CA SER A 80 -5.62 -10.08 -5.53
C SER A 80 -4.73 -11.14 -4.87
N SER A 81 -3.59 -11.46 -5.50
CA SER A 81 -2.59 -12.37 -4.93
C SER A 81 -1.98 -11.81 -3.65
N LEU A 82 -1.61 -10.52 -3.63
CA LEU A 82 -1.09 -9.85 -2.44
C LEU A 82 -2.12 -9.82 -1.30
N ILE A 83 -3.38 -9.50 -1.60
CA ILE A 83 -4.48 -9.51 -0.62
C ILE A 83 -4.65 -10.92 -0.04
N ARG A 84 -4.71 -11.96 -0.88
CA ARG A 84 -4.81 -13.35 -0.43
C ARG A 84 -3.67 -13.70 0.52
N ARG A 85 -2.42 -13.37 0.17
CA ARG A 85 -1.25 -13.60 1.02
C ARG A 85 -1.26 -12.80 2.32
N ALA A 86 -1.82 -11.58 2.31
CA ALA A 86 -2.04 -10.79 3.52
C ALA A 86 -3.05 -11.47 4.44
N VAL A 87 -4.19 -11.91 3.90
CA VAL A 87 -5.24 -12.64 4.65
C VAL A 87 -4.70 -13.94 5.24
N ASP A 88 -3.92 -14.72 4.48
CA ASP A 88 -3.27 -15.96 4.97
C ASP A 88 -2.33 -15.71 6.15
N ARG A 89 -1.81 -14.48 6.29
CA ARG A 89 -0.99 -14.02 7.42
C ARG A 89 -1.80 -13.40 8.57
N GLY A 90 -3.14 -13.43 8.48
CA GLY A 90 -4.04 -12.85 9.46
C GLY A 90 -4.22 -11.33 9.35
N ILE A 91 -3.75 -10.72 8.26
CA ILE A 91 -3.94 -9.29 8.01
C ILE A 91 -5.32 -9.07 7.40
N THR A 92 -6.23 -8.48 8.16
CA THR A 92 -7.63 -8.27 7.78
C THR A 92 -7.92 -6.88 7.21
N GLN A 93 -6.92 -6.00 7.25
CA GLN A 93 -7.01 -4.64 6.71
C GLN A 93 -5.72 -4.28 6.00
N VAL A 94 -5.84 -3.90 4.74
CA VAL A 94 -4.72 -3.57 3.86
C VAL A 94 -4.90 -2.14 3.32
N PHE A 95 -3.82 -1.38 3.29
CA PHE A 95 -3.79 -0.04 2.73
C PHE A 95 -3.01 0.01 1.42
N LEU A 96 -3.34 1.00 0.61
CA LEU A 96 -2.69 1.28 -0.66
C LEU A 96 -2.63 2.78 -0.90
N TYR A 97 -1.45 3.29 -1.29
CA TYR A 97 -1.30 4.64 -1.82
C TYR A 97 -1.22 4.59 -3.34
N THR A 98 -1.97 5.48 -4.00
CA THR A 98 -1.98 5.61 -5.46
C THR A 98 -2.17 7.05 -5.88
N ILE A 99 -2.16 7.32 -7.17
CA ILE A 99 -2.57 8.61 -7.73
C ILE A 99 -4.11 8.67 -7.84
N SER A 100 -4.66 9.89 -7.83
CA SER A 100 -6.12 10.06 -7.83
C SER A 100 -6.82 9.50 -9.07
N GLU A 101 -6.11 9.42 -10.18
CA GLU A 101 -6.59 8.88 -11.45
C GLU A 101 -6.84 7.37 -11.42
N ASP A 102 -6.11 6.64 -10.57
CA ASP A 102 -6.22 5.18 -10.46
C ASP A 102 -7.22 4.71 -9.39
N ILE A 103 -7.88 5.63 -8.67
CA ILE A 103 -8.83 5.27 -7.59
C ILE A 103 -9.88 4.27 -8.07
N SER A 104 -10.55 4.55 -9.19
CA SER A 104 -11.62 3.69 -9.72
C SER A 104 -11.15 2.27 -10.06
N ARG A 105 -9.90 2.13 -10.49
CA ARG A 105 -9.26 0.84 -10.76
C ARG A 105 -9.18 -0.03 -9.50
N PHE A 106 -8.74 0.56 -8.39
CA PHE A 106 -8.63 -0.17 -7.11
C PHE A 106 -9.99 -0.34 -6.43
N GLU A 107 -10.92 0.61 -6.59
CA GLU A 107 -12.30 0.43 -6.11
C GLU A 107 -12.98 -0.78 -6.75
N SER A 108 -12.71 -1.06 -8.04
CA SER A 108 -13.20 -2.28 -8.70
C SER A 108 -12.64 -3.58 -8.11
N LEU A 109 -11.52 -3.51 -7.37
CA LEU A 109 -10.91 -4.63 -6.64
C LEU A 109 -11.36 -4.71 -5.16
N GLY A 110 -12.33 -3.89 -4.76
CA GLY A 110 -12.90 -3.89 -3.42
C GLY A 110 -12.21 -2.95 -2.43
N PHE A 111 -11.30 -2.10 -2.88
CA PHE A 111 -10.78 -1.02 -2.05
C PHE A 111 -11.80 0.09 -1.85
N ARG A 112 -11.70 0.79 -0.74
CA ARG A 112 -12.48 1.99 -0.44
C ARG A 112 -11.54 3.17 -0.28
N LYS A 113 -11.92 4.30 -0.85
CA LYS A 113 -11.18 5.54 -0.68
C LYS A 113 -11.31 6.06 0.75
N VAL A 114 -10.19 6.27 1.42
CA VAL A 114 -10.10 6.91 2.73
C VAL A 114 -9.92 8.42 2.59
N ALA A 115 -8.96 8.83 1.77
CA ALA A 115 -8.67 10.22 1.49
C ALA A 115 -8.03 10.39 0.11
N ALA A 116 -8.19 11.56 -0.48
CA ALA A 116 -7.51 11.89 -1.74
C ALA A 116 -7.28 13.39 -1.85
N VAL A 117 -6.17 13.75 -2.49
CA VAL A 117 -5.88 15.11 -2.93
C VAL A 117 -6.16 15.19 -4.43
N PRO A 118 -6.99 16.15 -4.91
CA PRO A 118 -7.27 16.28 -6.33
C PRO A 118 -5.98 16.38 -7.15
N ARG A 119 -5.86 15.59 -8.20
CA ARG A 119 -4.64 15.46 -9.04
C ARG A 119 -3.36 15.14 -8.26
N GLY A 120 -3.50 14.46 -7.13
CA GLY A 120 -2.41 14.09 -6.26
C GLY A 120 -2.53 12.65 -5.78
N ALA A 121 -2.10 12.40 -4.56
CA ALA A 121 -2.13 11.08 -3.95
C ALA A 121 -3.51 10.75 -3.38
N ALA A 122 -3.82 9.46 -3.35
CA ALA A 122 -4.98 8.89 -2.67
C ALA A 122 -4.54 7.76 -1.74
N LEU A 123 -5.21 7.67 -0.60
CA LEU A 123 -5.12 6.54 0.33
C LEU A 123 -6.40 5.71 0.19
N LEU A 124 -6.21 4.44 -0.05
CA LEU A 124 -7.30 3.46 -0.11
C LEU A 124 -7.09 2.37 0.93
N GLU A 125 -8.19 1.75 1.35
CA GLU A 125 -8.19 0.60 2.27
C GLU A 125 -9.01 -0.55 1.70
N TRP A 126 -8.59 -1.76 2.04
CA TRP A 126 -9.32 -3.00 1.78
C TRP A 126 -9.47 -3.77 3.10
N GLY A 127 -10.62 -4.41 3.29
CA GLY A 127 -10.91 -5.22 4.47
C GLY A 127 -12.17 -4.79 5.21
N THR A 128 -12.44 -5.45 6.33
CA THR A 128 -13.70 -5.32 7.09
C THR A 128 -13.64 -4.28 8.21
N ALA A 129 -12.47 -4.05 8.80
CA ALA A 129 -12.33 -3.17 9.97
C ALA A 129 -12.47 -1.67 9.64
N GLY A 130 -11.91 -1.22 8.52
CA GLY A 130 -11.97 0.16 8.06
C GLY A 130 -11.34 1.21 8.99
N ILE A 131 -11.02 2.37 8.44
CA ILE A 131 -10.53 3.53 9.20
C ILE A 131 -11.53 3.98 10.27
N GLU A 132 -12.83 3.79 10.04
CA GLU A 132 -13.89 4.15 10.99
C GLU A 132 -13.76 3.40 12.33
N SER A 133 -13.37 2.14 12.31
CA SER A 133 -13.12 1.35 13.52
C SER A 133 -11.96 1.91 14.34
N TYR A 134 -10.88 2.33 13.68
CA TYR A 134 -9.76 3.02 14.32
C TYR A 134 -10.18 4.37 14.90
N LEU A 135 -10.91 5.18 14.14
CA LEU A 135 -11.43 6.47 14.62
C LEU A 135 -12.38 6.30 15.81
N ALA A 136 -13.23 5.27 15.81
CA ALA A 136 -14.10 4.94 16.93
C ALA A 136 -13.29 4.63 18.20
N SER A 137 -12.20 3.88 18.08
CA SER A 137 -11.31 3.58 19.22
C SER A 137 -10.64 4.84 19.79
N ILE A 138 -10.19 5.75 18.93
CA ILE A 138 -9.60 7.03 19.34
C ILE A 138 -10.65 7.92 20.02
N ARG A 139 -11.85 8.01 19.43
CA ARG A 139 -12.97 8.78 20.03
C ARG A 139 -13.32 8.27 21.43
N ALA A 140 -13.30 6.96 21.63
CA ALA A 140 -13.52 6.37 22.95
C ALA A 140 -12.45 6.79 23.98
N LEU A 141 -11.19 6.89 23.58
CA LEU A 141 -10.09 7.39 24.43
C LEU A 141 -10.17 8.90 24.69
N ALA A 142 -10.83 9.66 23.80
CA ALA A 142 -10.98 11.11 23.92
C ALA A 142 -12.23 11.54 24.70
N LYS A 143 -13.07 10.62 25.17
CA LYS A 143 -14.39 10.91 25.77
C LYS A 143 -14.36 11.90 26.94
N ASP A 144 -13.27 11.89 27.71
CA ASP A 144 -13.09 12.76 28.88
C ASP A 144 -12.07 13.88 28.64
N LYS A 145 -11.77 14.17 27.36
CA LYS A 145 -10.83 15.24 26.99
C LYS A 145 -11.59 16.54 26.68
N PRO A 146 -10.95 17.71 26.88
CA PRO A 146 -11.59 18.98 26.52
C PRO A 146 -11.89 19.07 25.01
N ASP A 147 -12.96 19.78 24.66
CA ASP A 147 -13.39 19.99 23.27
C ASP A 147 -12.36 20.77 22.44
N HIS A 148 -11.50 21.53 23.09
CA HIS A 148 -10.42 22.28 22.47
C HIS A 148 -9.08 21.79 23.00
N ALA A 149 -8.20 21.41 22.11
CA ALA A 149 -6.84 20.96 22.41
C ALA A 149 -5.85 21.61 21.45
N GLY A 150 -4.71 22.06 21.96
CA GLY A 150 -3.55 22.38 21.12
C GLY A 150 -2.85 21.11 20.66
N ALA A 151 -2.32 21.12 19.44
CA ALA A 151 -1.49 20.05 18.93
C ALA A 151 -0.14 20.60 18.47
N VAL A 152 0.94 19.95 18.89
CA VAL A 152 2.30 20.28 18.47
C VAL A 152 2.94 19.05 17.85
N VAL A 153 3.41 19.17 16.62
CA VAL A 153 4.20 18.12 15.94
C VAL A 153 5.66 18.55 15.95
N ILE A 154 6.48 17.88 16.75
CA ILE A 154 7.89 18.21 16.92
C ILE A 154 8.76 16.98 16.95
N ASN A 155 10.02 17.10 16.52
CA ASN A 155 11.02 16.07 16.75
C ASN A 155 11.72 16.33 18.09
N CYS A 156 11.46 15.49 19.09
CA CYS A 156 11.99 15.60 20.45
C CYS A 156 13.10 14.60 20.77
N ASN A 157 13.87 14.20 19.81
CA ASN A 157 15.00 13.28 20.02
C ASN A 157 16.35 13.95 19.65
N PRO A 158 17.15 14.43 20.67
CA PRO A 158 16.89 14.39 22.13
C PRO A 158 15.85 15.41 22.58
N PHE A 159 15.15 15.13 23.68
CA PHE A 159 14.26 16.10 24.33
C PHE A 159 15.07 17.20 25.03
N THR A 160 14.84 18.46 24.67
CA THR A 160 15.58 19.62 25.19
C THR A 160 14.67 20.52 26.02
N LEU A 161 15.30 21.46 26.76
CA LEU A 161 14.54 22.49 27.52
C LEU A 161 13.68 23.40 26.62
N GLY A 162 14.11 23.60 25.36
CA GLY A 162 13.30 24.32 24.37
C GLY A 162 12.02 23.58 23.98
N HIS A 163 12.08 22.24 23.84
CA HIS A 163 10.89 21.42 23.61
C HIS A 163 9.93 21.48 24.79
N ARG A 164 10.47 21.42 26.03
CA ARG A 164 9.67 21.56 27.27
C ARG A 164 8.98 22.91 27.31
N TYR A 165 9.71 23.97 27.06
CA TYR A 165 9.15 25.33 27.03
C TYR A 165 7.99 25.43 26.02
N LEU A 166 8.19 24.91 24.80
CA LEU A 166 7.14 24.95 23.78
C LEU A 166 5.86 24.22 24.23
N ILE A 167 5.99 23.06 24.89
CA ILE A 167 4.83 22.28 25.37
C ILE A 167 4.12 22.98 26.56
N GLU A 168 4.88 23.63 27.45
CA GLU A 168 4.33 24.29 28.61
C GLU A 168 3.58 25.59 28.27
N TYR A 169 3.88 26.20 27.11
CA TYR A 169 3.32 27.51 26.70
C TYR A 169 2.46 27.47 25.45
N ALA A 170 2.24 26.28 24.85
CA ALA A 170 1.32 26.10 23.71
C ALA A 170 -0.11 25.92 24.21
#